data_515e92df924e98bdae2dd59469ff2c82
#
_entry.id   515e92df924e98bdae2dd59469ff2c82
#
_cell.length_a   1.000
_cell.length_b   1.000
_cell.length_c   1.000
_cell.angle_alpha   90.00
_cell.angle_beta   90.00
_cell.angle_gamma   90.00
#
_symmetry.space_group_name_H-M   'P 1'
#
loop_
_entity.id
_entity.type
_entity.pdbx_description
1 polymer ?
#
loop_
_entity_poly.entity_id
_entity_poly.type
_entity_poly.pdbx_seq_one_letter_code
_entity_poly.pdbx_strand_id
1 'polypeptide(L)'
;VRIMNELGILDEVAKLEGAEINRITFGSPNNKQFDINLLGSKNKDQIKKGFVIPRQIFDNYLFEKANEVTDSRQGFSVKEIILDEDQVVGVRGKSKTGELEEFHAPLILGCDGYNSIVARKLGLYEMDMDNTSVAVRCYYEGVKDLTDQIELHYVKEVNPGYFWLFPAGNGKANIGVGLSKSDMKKERRNKTKNKLPDRENHTKK
;
A
#
# COMPACT_ATOMS: atom_id res chain seq x y z
N VAL A 1 7.09 13.57 -0.15
CA VAL A 1 8.09 14.66 -0.16
C VAL A 1 7.59 15.88 0.61
N ARG A 2 6.38 16.44 0.31
CA ARG A 2 5.87 17.62 1.00
C ARG A 2 5.84 17.44 2.53
N ILE A 3 5.23 16.38 3.03
CA ILE A 3 5.16 16.08 4.48
C ILE A 3 6.57 15.92 5.08
N MET A 4 7.50 15.27 4.37
CA MET A 4 8.89 15.13 4.85
C MET A 4 9.58 16.49 4.99
N ASN A 5 9.29 17.42 4.08
CA ASN A 5 9.80 18.78 4.16
C ASN A 5 9.18 19.56 5.33
N GLU A 6 7.88 19.45 5.54
CA GLU A 6 7.17 20.05 6.68
C GLU A 6 7.68 19.51 8.03
N LEU A 7 8.08 18.24 8.08
CA LEU A 7 8.70 17.60 9.25
C LEU A 7 10.20 17.89 9.39
N GLY A 8 10.82 18.57 8.42
CA GLY A 8 12.26 18.88 8.44
C GLY A 8 13.18 17.68 8.20
N ILE A 9 12.67 16.55 7.71
CA ILE A 9 13.42 15.29 7.53
C ILE A 9 13.72 14.96 6.06
N LEU A 10 13.39 15.83 5.12
CA LEU A 10 13.52 15.55 3.69
C LEU A 10 14.96 15.22 3.27
N ASP A 11 15.94 15.95 3.79
CA ASP A 11 17.35 15.75 3.45
C ASP A 11 17.90 14.41 3.97
N GLU A 12 17.38 13.92 5.09
CA GLU A 12 17.72 12.60 5.63
C GLU A 12 17.05 11.50 4.80
N VAL A 13 15.76 11.67 4.47
CA VAL A 13 15.01 10.73 3.64
C VAL A 13 15.62 10.60 2.24
N ALA A 14 16.14 11.69 1.67
CA ALA A 14 16.80 11.69 0.36
C ALA A 14 18.11 10.87 0.33
N LYS A 15 18.69 10.58 1.49
CA LYS A 15 19.93 9.77 1.61
C LYS A 15 19.65 8.29 1.85
N LEU A 16 18.40 7.92 2.11
CA LEU A 16 18.03 6.51 2.31
C LEU A 16 18.22 5.72 1.01
N GLU A 17 18.52 4.42 1.16
CA GLU A 17 18.60 3.51 0.03
C GLU A 17 17.26 3.46 -0.70
N GLY A 18 17.27 3.80 -2.00
CA GLY A 18 16.07 3.88 -2.83
C GLY A 18 16.39 4.47 -4.19
N ALA A 19 15.38 4.86 -4.93
CA ALA A 19 15.50 5.55 -6.21
C ALA A 19 14.88 6.95 -6.14
N GLU A 20 15.58 7.94 -6.68
CA GLU A 20 15.02 9.25 -6.96
C GLU A 20 14.23 9.18 -8.27
N ILE A 21 13.04 9.77 -8.29
CA ILE A 21 12.11 9.71 -9.41
C ILE A 21 11.86 11.11 -9.95
N ASN A 22 12.10 11.28 -11.24
CA ASN A 22 11.93 12.53 -11.98
C ASN A 22 10.80 12.47 -13.00
N ARG A 23 10.29 11.27 -13.30
CA ARG A 23 9.32 11.04 -14.37
C ARG A 23 8.29 9.98 -14.00
N ILE A 24 7.10 10.13 -14.57
CA ILE A 24 6.03 9.14 -14.49
C ILE A 24 5.66 8.76 -15.92
N THR A 25 5.73 7.49 -16.26
CA THR A 25 5.30 6.94 -17.56
C THR A 25 3.95 6.25 -17.42
N PHE A 26 3.03 6.60 -18.29
CA PHE A 26 1.74 5.93 -18.41
C PHE A 26 1.66 5.18 -19.72
N GLY A 27 1.47 3.87 -19.65
CA GLY A 27 1.23 3.00 -20.81
C GLY A 27 -0.24 2.64 -20.94
N SER A 28 -0.76 2.71 -22.13
CA SER A 28 -2.17 2.38 -22.45
C SER A 28 -2.31 1.00 -23.12
N PRO A 29 -3.51 0.39 -23.13
CA PRO A 29 -3.74 -0.94 -23.69
C PRO A 29 -3.44 -1.09 -25.19
N ASN A 30 -3.28 0.01 -25.91
CA ASN A 30 -2.93 0.04 -27.34
C ASN A 30 -1.43 0.32 -27.60
N ASN A 31 -0.59 0.10 -26.57
CA ASN A 31 0.86 0.30 -26.60
C ASN A 31 1.30 1.75 -26.84
N LYS A 32 0.42 2.72 -26.61
CA LYS A 32 0.84 4.13 -26.56
C LYS A 32 1.27 4.50 -25.16
N GLN A 33 2.27 5.35 -25.08
CA GLN A 33 2.82 5.83 -23.81
C GLN A 33 2.91 7.35 -23.83
N PHE A 34 2.85 7.95 -22.65
CA PHE A 34 3.19 9.35 -22.44
C PHE A 34 3.87 9.53 -21.10
N ASP A 35 4.75 10.52 -21.04
CA ASP A 35 5.55 10.81 -19.86
C ASP A 35 5.12 12.13 -19.23
N ILE A 36 5.07 12.15 -17.90
CA ILE A 36 4.97 13.37 -17.09
C ILE A 36 6.34 13.61 -16.45
N ASN A 37 6.98 14.70 -16.83
CA ASN A 37 8.25 15.10 -16.23
C ASN A 37 7.99 15.97 -15.00
N LEU A 38 8.47 15.53 -13.85
CA LEU A 38 8.31 16.23 -12.57
C LEU A 38 9.23 17.46 -12.48
N LEU A 39 10.34 17.50 -13.22
CA LEU A 39 11.30 18.61 -13.23
C LEU A 39 10.80 19.85 -14.01
N GLY A 40 9.83 19.65 -14.89
CA GLY A 40 9.37 20.69 -15.85
C GLY A 40 8.40 21.73 -15.31
N SER A 41 8.02 21.67 -14.04
CA SER A 41 7.06 22.63 -13.47
C SER A 41 7.65 24.03 -13.36
N LYS A 42 6.92 25.02 -13.93
CA LYS A 42 7.27 26.46 -13.83
C LYS A 42 7.05 27.02 -12.41
N ASN A 43 6.36 26.29 -11.54
CA ASN A 43 6.06 26.71 -10.19
C ASN A 43 7.24 26.38 -9.27
N LYS A 44 7.89 27.41 -8.70
CA LYS A 44 9.08 27.26 -7.84
C LYS A 44 8.81 26.48 -6.56
N ASP A 45 7.55 26.45 -6.12
CA ASP A 45 7.12 25.77 -4.89
C ASP A 45 6.70 24.30 -5.10
N GLN A 46 6.73 23.82 -6.36
CA GLN A 46 6.42 22.41 -6.63
C GLN A 46 7.63 21.52 -6.42
N ILE A 47 7.37 20.41 -5.76
CA ILE A 47 8.33 19.33 -5.55
C ILE A 47 8.68 18.74 -6.92
N LYS A 48 9.95 18.85 -7.29
CA LYS A 48 10.46 18.48 -8.62
C LYS A 48 10.89 17.01 -8.71
N LYS A 49 10.79 16.25 -7.62
CA LYS A 49 11.23 14.87 -7.56
C LYS A 49 10.42 14.05 -6.56
N GLY A 50 10.39 12.74 -6.79
CA GLY A 50 9.84 11.76 -5.87
C GLY A 50 10.93 10.80 -5.39
N PHE A 51 10.57 9.91 -4.48
CA PHE A 51 11.43 8.83 -4.02
C PHE A 51 10.63 7.52 -3.99
N VAL A 52 11.27 6.44 -4.40
CA VAL A 52 10.81 5.09 -4.16
C VAL A 52 11.81 4.43 -3.22
N ILE A 53 11.41 4.27 -1.98
CA ILE A 53 12.24 3.71 -0.91
C ILE A 53 11.56 2.43 -0.43
N PRO A 54 12.29 1.31 -0.30
CA PRO A 54 11.73 0.09 0.28
C PRO A 54 11.10 0.34 1.64
N ARG A 55 9.87 -0.17 1.85
CA ARG A 55 9.11 0.10 3.07
C ARG A 55 9.84 -0.29 4.36
N GLN A 56 10.65 -1.36 4.32
CA GLN A 56 11.45 -1.74 5.48
C GLN A 56 12.42 -0.64 5.90
N ILE A 57 13.04 0.04 4.93
CA ILE A 57 13.99 1.13 5.19
C ILE A 57 13.25 2.38 5.65
N PHE A 58 12.23 2.79 4.89
CA PHE A 58 11.50 4.02 5.16
C PHE A 58 10.69 3.96 6.46
N ASP A 59 9.97 2.85 6.68
CA ASP A 59 9.16 2.68 7.90
C ASP A 59 10.04 2.58 9.14
N ASN A 60 11.19 1.88 9.05
CA ASN A 60 12.15 1.83 10.15
C ASN A 60 12.73 3.21 10.46
N TYR A 61 13.11 3.97 9.43
CA TYR A 61 13.60 5.33 9.62
C TYR A 61 12.57 6.22 10.36
N LEU A 62 11.30 6.19 9.93
CA LEU A 62 10.25 6.95 10.58
C LEU A 62 9.98 6.47 12.01
N PHE A 63 10.07 5.16 12.25
CA PHE A 63 9.91 4.59 13.58
C PHE A 63 11.02 5.05 14.52
N GLU A 64 12.30 5.01 14.09
CA GLU A 64 13.42 5.49 14.88
C GLU A 64 13.28 6.98 15.20
N LYS A 65 12.86 7.81 14.22
CA LYS A 65 12.58 9.23 14.48
C LYS A 65 11.46 9.46 15.50
N ALA A 66 10.40 8.67 15.44
CA ALA A 66 9.35 8.74 16.45
C ALA A 66 9.86 8.30 17.83
N ASN A 67 10.71 7.28 17.89
CA ASN A 67 11.26 6.75 19.13
C ASN A 67 12.22 7.72 19.85
N GLU A 68 12.77 8.71 19.15
CA GLU A 68 13.57 9.79 19.75
C GLU A 68 12.74 10.68 20.70
N VAL A 69 11.40 10.75 20.51
CA VAL A 69 10.51 11.70 21.19
C VAL A 69 9.28 11.04 21.87
N THR A 70 9.14 9.73 21.75
CA THR A 70 8.00 8.97 22.30
C THR A 70 8.46 7.63 22.87
N ASP A 71 7.65 7.07 23.76
CA ASP A 71 7.81 5.68 24.18
C ASP A 71 7.18 4.75 23.16
N SER A 72 7.99 3.93 22.47
CA SER A 72 7.53 3.00 21.44
C SER A 72 7.56 1.55 21.91
N ARG A 73 6.60 0.77 21.47
CA ARG A 73 6.48 -0.66 21.81
C ARG A 73 6.40 -1.50 20.54
N GLN A 74 7.52 -2.05 20.10
CA GLN A 74 7.55 -3.02 19.00
C GLN A 74 7.13 -4.40 19.45
N GLY A 75 6.44 -5.12 18.54
CA GLY A 75 5.99 -6.49 18.79
C GLY A 75 4.85 -6.59 19.80
N PHE A 76 4.18 -5.48 20.06
CA PHE A 76 2.94 -5.43 20.80
C PHE A 76 1.76 -5.47 19.83
N SER A 77 0.84 -6.40 20.03
CA SER A 77 -0.35 -6.56 19.18
C SER A 77 -1.59 -6.14 19.94
N VAL A 78 -2.10 -4.95 19.62
CA VAL A 78 -3.39 -4.46 20.13
C VAL A 78 -4.50 -5.42 19.71
N LYS A 79 -5.37 -5.82 20.64
CA LYS A 79 -6.51 -6.73 20.43
C LYS A 79 -7.84 -6.09 20.73
N GLU A 80 -7.86 -5.15 21.68
CA GLU A 80 -9.08 -4.53 22.18
C GLU A 80 -8.84 -3.06 22.47
N ILE A 81 -9.92 -2.28 22.43
CA ILE A 81 -10.02 -0.95 23.05
C ILE A 81 -10.61 -1.10 24.45
N ILE A 82 -10.22 -0.23 25.36
CA ILE A 82 -10.77 -0.14 26.71
C ILE A 82 -11.73 1.03 26.71
N LEU A 83 -12.97 0.76 27.12
CA LEU A 83 -14.03 1.76 27.24
C LEU A 83 -14.30 2.05 28.72
N ASP A 84 -14.52 3.32 29.02
CA ASP A 84 -15.14 3.81 30.25
C ASP A 84 -16.43 4.52 29.82
N GLU A 85 -17.56 3.91 30.12
CA GLU A 85 -18.85 4.25 29.51
C GLU A 85 -18.74 4.23 27.96
N ASP A 86 -18.95 5.37 27.31
CA ASP A 86 -18.86 5.53 25.85
C ASP A 86 -17.50 6.11 25.38
N GLN A 87 -16.56 6.35 26.29
CA GLN A 87 -15.26 6.93 25.96
C GLN A 87 -14.17 5.86 25.83
N VAL A 88 -13.37 5.95 24.76
CA VAL A 88 -12.15 5.13 24.63
C VAL A 88 -11.07 5.71 25.55
N VAL A 89 -10.65 4.95 26.55
CA VAL A 89 -9.66 5.36 27.56
C VAL A 89 -8.35 4.59 27.48
N GLY A 90 -8.27 3.58 26.60
CA GLY A 90 -7.06 2.78 26.49
C GLY A 90 -7.14 1.70 25.43
N VAL A 91 -6.06 0.92 25.36
CA VAL A 91 -5.95 -0.27 24.54
C VAL A 91 -5.40 -1.45 25.35
N ARG A 92 -5.82 -2.66 25.01
CA ARG A 92 -5.30 -3.92 25.56
C ARG A 92 -4.73 -4.77 24.43
N GLY A 93 -3.61 -5.40 24.68
CA GLY A 93 -2.94 -6.24 23.70
C GLY A 93 -1.99 -7.25 24.29
N LYS A 94 -1.25 -7.90 23.42
CA LYS A 94 -0.27 -8.92 23.79
C LYS A 94 1.14 -8.52 23.37
N SER A 95 2.09 -8.67 24.27
CA SER A 95 3.52 -8.58 24.01
C SER A 95 4.02 -9.73 23.15
N LYS A 96 5.28 -9.69 22.73
CA LYS A 96 5.96 -10.82 22.05
C LYS A 96 6.00 -12.10 22.91
N THR A 97 6.04 -11.96 24.24
CA THR A 97 6.03 -13.10 25.19
C THR A 97 4.63 -13.67 25.41
N GLY A 98 3.59 -12.99 24.87
CA GLY A 98 2.19 -13.39 25.01
C GLY A 98 1.51 -12.82 26.25
N GLU A 99 2.20 -12.01 27.05
CA GLU A 99 1.65 -11.34 28.22
C GLU A 99 0.64 -10.27 27.80
N LEU A 100 -0.45 -10.18 28.55
CA LEU A 100 -1.46 -9.14 28.38
C LEU A 100 -1.02 -7.88 29.08
N GLU A 101 -1.03 -6.77 28.36
CA GLU A 101 -0.72 -5.45 28.89
C GLU A 101 -1.81 -4.45 28.47
N GLU A 102 -2.02 -3.42 29.28
CA GLU A 102 -2.94 -2.33 29.05
C GLU A 102 -2.20 -0.99 29.05
N PHE A 103 -2.62 -0.13 28.13
CA PHE A 103 -2.15 1.24 28.05
C PHE A 103 -3.33 2.19 28.08
N HIS A 104 -3.28 3.18 28.98
CA HIS A 104 -4.33 4.17 29.14
C HIS A 104 -3.85 5.56 28.74
N ALA A 105 -4.71 6.30 28.06
CA ALA A 105 -4.45 7.67 27.64
C ALA A 105 -5.77 8.45 27.49
N PRO A 106 -5.75 9.77 27.65
CA PRO A 106 -6.94 10.60 27.44
C PRO A 106 -7.39 10.67 25.97
N LEU A 107 -6.51 10.30 25.02
CA LEU A 107 -6.80 10.24 23.58
C LEU A 107 -6.11 9.03 22.96
N ILE A 108 -6.85 8.25 22.18
CA ILE A 108 -6.36 7.11 21.42
C ILE A 108 -6.46 7.41 19.92
N LEU A 109 -5.34 7.31 19.20
CA LEU A 109 -5.28 7.49 17.75
C LEU A 109 -5.11 6.13 17.08
N GLY A 110 -6.15 5.67 16.39
CA GLY A 110 -6.13 4.43 15.62
C GLY A 110 -5.48 4.61 14.24
N CYS A 111 -4.15 4.49 14.14
CA CYS A 111 -3.39 4.57 12.89
C CYS A 111 -3.02 3.16 12.35
N ASP A 112 -3.85 2.16 12.59
CA ASP A 112 -3.63 0.73 12.38
C ASP A 112 -4.11 0.22 11.00
N GLY A 113 -4.37 1.13 10.07
CA GLY A 113 -4.53 0.88 8.63
C GLY A 113 -5.85 0.21 8.24
N TYR A 114 -5.85 -0.46 7.08
CA TYR A 114 -7.06 -1.03 6.47
C TYR A 114 -7.79 -2.04 7.38
N ASN A 115 -7.06 -2.81 8.18
CA ASN A 115 -7.62 -3.80 9.09
C ASN A 115 -7.79 -3.25 10.53
N SER A 116 -7.95 -1.94 10.67
CA SER A 116 -8.01 -1.25 11.95
C SER A 116 -8.88 -1.98 13.00
N ILE A 117 -8.27 -2.30 14.12
CA ILE A 117 -8.97 -2.85 15.28
C ILE A 117 -9.79 -1.76 15.95
N VAL A 118 -9.24 -0.55 16.04
CA VAL A 118 -9.93 0.60 16.64
C VAL A 118 -11.22 0.90 15.89
N ALA A 119 -11.16 1.03 14.56
CA ALA A 119 -12.35 1.30 13.75
C ALA A 119 -13.39 0.17 13.84
N ARG A 120 -12.96 -1.10 13.86
CA ARG A 120 -13.87 -2.25 13.99
C ARG A 120 -14.58 -2.31 15.33
N LYS A 121 -13.84 -2.08 16.41
CA LYS A 121 -14.40 -2.12 17.77
C LYS A 121 -15.37 -0.97 18.03
N LEU A 122 -15.19 0.15 17.36
CA LEU A 122 -16.10 1.30 17.41
C LEU A 122 -17.26 1.22 16.41
N GLY A 123 -17.36 0.15 15.60
CA GLY A 123 -18.40 0.03 14.58
C GLY A 123 -18.24 1.00 13.40
N LEU A 124 -17.07 1.62 13.25
CA LEU A 124 -16.77 2.58 12.18
C LEU A 124 -16.20 1.91 10.91
N TYR A 125 -15.98 0.60 10.95
CA TYR A 125 -15.40 -0.13 9.83
C TYR A 125 -16.50 -0.67 8.91
N GLU A 126 -16.61 -0.07 7.74
CA GLU A 126 -17.45 -0.57 6.66
C GLU A 126 -16.59 -0.96 5.46
N MET A 127 -16.81 -2.17 4.93
CA MET A 127 -16.14 -2.63 3.73
C MET A 127 -17.03 -2.39 2.52
N ASP A 128 -16.72 -1.35 1.77
CA ASP A 128 -17.31 -1.13 0.45
C ASP A 128 -16.57 -1.98 -0.58
N MET A 129 -17.27 -3.00 -1.11
CA MET A 129 -16.70 -3.93 -2.08
C MET A 129 -16.45 -3.30 -3.45
N ASP A 130 -17.20 -2.28 -3.81
CA ASP A 130 -17.10 -1.62 -5.12
C ASP A 130 -15.92 -0.63 -5.14
N ASN A 131 -15.60 -0.04 -3.98
CA ASN A 131 -14.45 0.83 -3.78
C ASN A 131 -13.24 0.14 -3.16
N THR A 132 -13.26 -1.20 -3.04
CA THR A 132 -12.12 -1.96 -2.52
C THR A 132 -11.25 -2.48 -3.66
N SER A 133 -9.96 -2.16 -3.61
CA SER A 133 -8.94 -2.70 -4.52
C SER A 133 -8.04 -3.70 -3.80
N VAL A 134 -7.54 -4.67 -4.55
CA VAL A 134 -6.52 -5.61 -4.09
C VAL A 134 -5.32 -5.56 -5.02
N ALA A 135 -4.15 -5.72 -4.45
CA ALA A 135 -2.91 -5.71 -5.21
C ALA A 135 -1.97 -6.82 -4.72
N VAL A 136 -1.16 -7.30 -5.66
CA VAL A 136 -0.06 -8.21 -5.38
C VAL A 136 1.21 -7.56 -5.89
N ARG A 137 2.27 -7.58 -5.08
CA ARG A 137 3.57 -7.02 -5.45
C ARG A 137 4.72 -7.85 -4.91
N CYS A 138 5.85 -7.74 -5.62
CA CYS A 138 7.14 -8.27 -5.18
C CYS A 138 8.24 -7.25 -5.44
N TYR A 139 9.37 -7.39 -4.73
CA TYR A 139 10.62 -6.77 -5.11
C TYR A 139 11.42 -7.77 -5.93
N TYR A 140 11.92 -7.31 -7.08
CA TYR A 140 12.80 -8.06 -7.97
C TYR A 140 14.18 -7.42 -7.94
N GLU A 141 15.23 -8.25 -8.00
CA GLU A 141 16.62 -7.83 -8.11
C GLU A 141 17.17 -8.14 -9.49
N GLY A 142 18.21 -7.43 -9.92
CA GLY A 142 18.84 -7.62 -11.21
C GLY A 142 17.96 -7.17 -12.39
N VAL A 143 17.00 -6.29 -12.15
CA VAL A 143 16.17 -5.71 -13.22
C VAL A 143 17.03 -4.75 -14.02
N LYS A 144 17.10 -5.00 -15.35
CA LYS A 144 17.88 -4.18 -16.28
C LYS A 144 17.10 -2.97 -16.75
N ASP A 145 17.82 -1.97 -17.24
CA ASP A 145 17.29 -0.77 -17.89
C ASP A 145 16.35 0.05 -17.01
N LEU A 146 16.50 -0.07 -15.67
CA LEU A 146 15.80 0.80 -14.72
C LEU A 146 16.32 2.24 -14.87
N THR A 147 15.40 3.18 -14.90
CA THR A 147 15.70 4.61 -14.99
C THR A 147 15.14 5.35 -13.76
N ASP A 148 15.10 6.66 -13.80
CA ASP A 148 14.53 7.56 -12.80
C ASP A 148 12.99 7.75 -12.92
N GLN A 149 12.31 6.79 -13.53
CA GLN A 149 10.88 6.85 -13.78
C GLN A 149 10.11 5.72 -13.09
N ILE A 150 8.93 6.01 -12.62
CA ILE A 150 7.93 5.01 -12.29
C ILE A 150 7.04 4.76 -13.50
N GLU A 151 6.62 3.52 -13.69
CA GLU A 151 5.80 3.12 -14.82
C GLU A 151 4.46 2.56 -14.35
N LEU A 152 3.38 3.02 -14.97
CA LEU A 152 2.00 2.61 -14.74
C LEU A 152 1.42 2.13 -16.08
N HIS A 153 1.21 0.84 -16.23
CA HIS A 153 0.73 0.22 -17.46
C HIS A 153 -0.70 -0.28 -17.30
N TYR A 154 -1.59 0.30 -18.08
CA TYR A 154 -2.96 -0.15 -18.21
C TYR A 154 -3.03 -1.21 -19.30
N VAL A 155 -3.25 -2.47 -18.94
CA VAL A 155 -3.34 -3.60 -19.86
C VAL A 155 -4.75 -4.19 -19.84
N LYS A 156 -5.16 -4.76 -20.98
CA LYS A 156 -6.55 -5.25 -21.13
C LYS A 156 -6.92 -6.32 -20.12
N GLU A 157 -5.97 -7.17 -19.76
CA GLU A 157 -6.13 -8.32 -18.89
C GLU A 157 -6.47 -7.94 -17.44
N VAL A 158 -6.13 -6.72 -17.03
CA VAL A 158 -6.35 -6.23 -15.66
C VAL A 158 -7.18 -4.95 -15.58
N ASN A 159 -7.79 -4.54 -16.70
CA ASN A 159 -8.66 -3.36 -16.74
C ASN A 159 -9.92 -3.58 -15.87
N PRO A 160 -10.27 -2.62 -14.97
CA PRO A 160 -9.77 -1.25 -14.81
C PRO A 160 -8.53 -1.09 -13.93
N GLY A 161 -7.87 -2.15 -13.51
CA GLY A 161 -6.61 -2.09 -12.79
C GLY A 161 -5.42 -1.72 -13.65
N TYR A 162 -4.23 -1.77 -13.05
CA TYR A 162 -2.98 -1.49 -13.74
C TYR A 162 -1.82 -2.31 -13.16
N PHE A 163 -0.80 -2.47 -13.96
CA PHE A 163 0.49 -3.00 -13.59
C PHE A 163 1.46 -1.84 -13.33
N TRP A 164 2.36 -1.97 -12.36
CA TRP A 164 3.38 -0.96 -12.10
C TRP A 164 4.76 -1.55 -12.04
N LEU A 165 5.74 -0.71 -12.40
CA LEU A 165 7.16 -0.94 -12.22
C LEU A 165 7.76 0.32 -11.59
N PHE A 166 8.26 0.20 -10.37
CA PHE A 166 8.87 1.29 -9.62
C PHE A 166 10.31 0.93 -9.27
N PRO A 167 11.31 1.62 -9.81
CA PRO A 167 12.69 1.46 -9.39
C PRO A 167 12.81 1.68 -7.87
N ALA A 168 13.59 0.85 -7.21
CA ALA A 168 13.78 0.91 -5.75
C ALA A 168 15.25 1.01 -5.34
N GLY A 169 16.12 1.44 -6.27
CA GLY A 169 17.57 1.54 -6.06
C GLY A 169 18.32 0.21 -6.27
N ASN A 170 19.61 0.30 -6.52
CA ASN A 170 20.54 -0.85 -6.59
C ASN A 170 20.08 -2.00 -7.51
N GLY A 171 19.49 -1.67 -8.67
CA GLY A 171 18.99 -2.68 -9.62
C GLY A 171 17.76 -3.44 -9.11
N LYS A 172 17.09 -2.93 -8.08
CA LYS A 172 15.84 -3.46 -7.55
C LYS A 172 14.64 -2.71 -8.10
N ALA A 173 13.52 -3.40 -8.27
CA ALA A 173 12.25 -2.80 -8.61
C ALA A 173 11.12 -3.39 -7.78
N ASN A 174 10.19 -2.54 -7.38
CA ASN A 174 8.87 -2.93 -6.86
C ASN A 174 7.94 -3.09 -8.05
N ILE A 175 7.51 -4.31 -8.30
CA ILE A 175 6.64 -4.66 -9.44
C ILE A 175 5.36 -5.28 -8.89
N GLY A 176 4.23 -4.85 -9.44
CA GLY A 176 2.96 -5.39 -8.99
C GLY A 176 1.80 -5.08 -9.91
N VAL A 177 0.65 -5.62 -9.55
CA VAL A 177 -0.62 -5.44 -10.24
C VAL A 177 -1.73 -5.21 -9.25
N GLY A 178 -2.60 -4.27 -9.55
CA GLY A 178 -3.79 -3.95 -8.75
C GLY A 178 -5.07 -4.11 -9.56
N LEU A 179 -6.09 -4.63 -8.91
CA LEU A 179 -7.42 -4.88 -9.47
C LEU A 179 -8.51 -4.45 -8.48
N SER A 180 -9.66 -4.03 -9.01
CA SER A 180 -10.88 -3.90 -8.21
C SER A 180 -11.35 -5.28 -7.73
N LYS A 181 -11.80 -5.36 -6.48
CA LYS A 181 -12.28 -6.62 -5.89
C LYS A 181 -13.59 -7.10 -6.53
N SER A 182 -14.43 -6.19 -7.01
CA SER A 182 -15.66 -6.50 -7.75
C SER A 182 -15.36 -7.20 -9.08
N ASP A 183 -14.31 -6.78 -9.78
CA ASP A 183 -13.94 -7.36 -11.07
C ASP A 183 -13.29 -8.74 -10.93
N MET A 184 -12.54 -8.99 -9.88
CA MET A 184 -12.04 -10.34 -9.56
C MET A 184 -13.17 -11.35 -9.38
N LYS A 185 -14.30 -10.96 -8.80
CA LYS A 185 -15.46 -11.84 -8.64
C LYS A 185 -16.13 -12.14 -9.99
N LYS A 186 -16.21 -11.16 -10.89
CA LYS A 186 -16.76 -11.35 -12.24
C LYS A 186 -15.91 -12.32 -13.06
N GLU A 187 -14.58 -12.18 -13.02
CA GLU A 187 -13.68 -13.09 -13.72
C GLU A 187 -13.76 -14.53 -13.19
N ARG A 188 -13.80 -14.73 -11.87
CA ARG A 188 -13.98 -16.07 -11.30
C ARG A 188 -15.29 -16.73 -11.76
N ARG A 189 -16.40 -15.97 -11.78
CA ARG A 189 -17.69 -16.48 -12.26
C ARG A 189 -17.65 -16.87 -13.74
N ASN A 190 -16.96 -16.11 -14.57
CA ASN A 190 -16.83 -16.40 -16.01
C ASN A 190 -15.93 -17.63 -16.25
N LYS A 191 -14.80 -17.75 -15.53
CA LYS A 191 -13.94 -18.96 -15.61
C LYS A 191 -14.65 -20.23 -15.13
N THR A 192 -15.54 -20.13 -14.15
CA THR A 192 -16.33 -21.27 -13.66
C THR A 192 -17.42 -21.67 -14.67
N LYS A 193 -18.07 -20.71 -15.31
CA LYS A 193 -19.07 -20.98 -16.37
C LYS A 193 -18.46 -21.66 -17.61
N ASN A 194 -17.26 -21.25 -18.00
CA ASN A 194 -16.55 -21.81 -19.15
C ASN A 194 -15.88 -23.17 -18.86
N LYS A 195 -15.87 -23.63 -17.60
CA LYS A 195 -15.32 -24.94 -17.20
C LYS A 195 -16.36 -26.05 -16.98
N LEU A 196 -17.64 -25.75 -17.09
CA LEU A 196 -18.68 -26.77 -17.08
C LEU A 196 -18.86 -27.30 -18.52
N PRO A 197 -18.40 -28.53 -18.84
CA PRO A 197 -18.80 -29.16 -20.09
C PRO A 197 -20.28 -29.44 -19.98
N ASP A 198 -21.00 -29.19 -21.08
CA ASP A 198 -22.39 -29.59 -21.24
C ASP A 198 -22.53 -31.07 -20.85
N ARG A 199 -23.27 -31.33 -19.78
CA ARG A 199 -23.77 -32.67 -19.52
C ARG A 199 -24.83 -32.94 -20.56
N GLU A 200 -24.40 -33.42 -21.72
CA GLU A 200 -25.33 -34.05 -22.65
C GLU A 200 -26.02 -35.21 -21.96
N ASN A 201 -27.31 -35.09 -21.90
CA ASN A 201 -28.23 -36.15 -21.53
C ASN A 201 -28.05 -37.35 -22.46
N HIS A 202 -27.30 -38.34 -22.02
CA HIS A 202 -27.48 -39.68 -22.57
C HIS A 202 -28.52 -40.40 -21.72
N THR A 203 -29.80 -40.15 -22.05
CA THR A 203 -30.90 -41.03 -21.77
C THR A 203 -31.28 -41.78 -23.04
N LYS A 204 -31.18 -43.11 -22.96
CA LYS A 204 -31.90 -44.14 -23.72
C LYS A 204 -31.38 -44.58 -25.10
N LYS A 205 -30.87 -45.78 -25.20
CA LYS A 205 -31.70 -46.96 -25.56
C LYS A 205 -31.05 -48.21 -25.07
#